data_91195caa998c775e27a77db640f4b0fe
#
_entry.id   91195caa998c775e27a77db640f4b0fe
#
_cell.length_a   1.000
_cell.length_b   1.000
_cell.length_c   1.000
_cell.angle_alpha   90.00
_cell.angle_beta   90.00
_cell.angle_gamma   90.00
#
_symmetry.space_group_name_H-M   'P 1'
#
loop_
_entity.id
_entity.type
_entity.pdbx_description
1 polymer ?
#
loop_
_entity_poly.entity_id
_entity_poly.type
_entity_poly.pdbx_seq_one_letter_code
_entity_poly.pdbx_strand_id
1 'polypeptide(L)'
;MTRAVRARGLAHAFAGTGDLFSGLDLVLDPGEVVALVGPSGSGKSTLLSILAGWVTPSAGTVEREGIEHVGWVFQNPHGVPRRSALDHVVLPLLARGLRRREAELRASAILDRFGLSATADHPFRALSGGEAQRLMLARAVALAPDLLLVDEPTAQLDLRTAGTVNAVLAGVAQQHSIVVVATHDPRTRDACTRVVDLTRARATRTS
;
A
#
# COMPACT_ATOMS: atom_id res chain seq x y z
N MET A 1 12.97 13.86 12.34
CA MET A 1 12.88 12.52 12.97
C MET A 1 13.14 11.50 11.90
N THR A 2 13.98 10.51 12.16
CA THR A 2 14.27 9.42 11.21
C THR A 2 13.06 8.48 11.20
N ARG A 3 12.50 8.19 10.02
CA ARG A 3 11.46 7.18 9.87
C ARG A 3 12.12 5.85 9.54
N ALA A 4 11.67 4.76 10.09
CA ALA A 4 12.10 3.42 9.70
C ALA A 4 11.12 2.35 10.19
N VAL A 5 11.02 1.24 9.46
CA VAL A 5 10.40 0.02 9.96
C VAL A 5 11.47 -1.08 9.97
N ARG A 6 11.71 -1.68 11.13
CA ARG A 6 12.68 -2.75 11.32
C ARG A 6 11.98 -4.01 11.79
N ALA A 7 12.09 -5.07 11.03
CA ALA A 7 11.61 -6.39 11.37
C ALA A 7 12.80 -7.31 11.61
N ARG A 8 12.77 -8.10 12.70
CA ARG A 8 13.85 -9.01 13.08
C ARG A 8 13.30 -10.39 13.38
N GLY A 9 13.83 -11.40 12.71
CA GLY A 9 13.50 -12.81 12.90
C GLY A 9 12.01 -13.10 12.75
N LEU A 10 11.28 -12.37 11.89
CA LEU A 10 9.83 -12.54 11.76
C LEU A 10 9.47 -13.93 11.28
N ALA A 11 8.53 -14.55 11.98
CA ALA A 11 7.82 -15.74 11.54
C ALA A 11 6.32 -15.59 11.77
N HIS A 12 5.53 -16.18 10.89
CA HIS A 12 4.09 -16.25 11.08
C HIS A 12 3.50 -17.53 10.51
N ALA A 13 2.60 -18.14 11.29
CA ALA A 13 1.75 -19.25 10.91
C ALA A 13 0.34 -19.02 11.43
N PHE A 14 -0.67 -19.47 10.70
CA PHE A 14 -2.03 -19.56 11.25
C PHE A 14 -2.22 -20.89 11.97
N ALA A 15 -3.17 -20.93 12.91
CA ALA A 15 -3.50 -22.14 13.65
C ALA A 15 -3.82 -23.31 12.69
N GLY A 16 -3.13 -24.42 12.84
CA GLY A 16 -3.32 -25.62 12.00
C GLY A 16 -2.67 -25.56 10.62
N THR A 17 -1.90 -24.53 10.30
CA THR A 17 -1.16 -24.44 9.02
C THR A 17 0.34 -24.40 9.28
N GLY A 18 1.13 -24.73 8.24
CA GLY A 18 2.59 -24.52 8.28
C GLY A 18 2.97 -23.04 8.24
N ASP A 19 4.27 -22.76 8.49
CA ASP A 19 4.80 -21.41 8.44
C ASP A 19 4.56 -20.78 7.06
N LEU A 20 4.02 -19.56 7.04
CA LEU A 20 3.95 -18.73 5.84
C LEU A 20 5.34 -18.23 5.48
N PHE A 21 6.07 -17.75 6.48
CA PHE A 21 7.48 -17.37 6.40
C PHE A 21 8.10 -17.49 7.79
N SER A 22 9.43 -17.61 7.86
CA SER A 22 10.19 -17.69 9.12
C SER A 22 11.58 -17.08 8.95
N GLY A 23 12.10 -16.49 10.03
CA GLY A 23 13.44 -15.90 10.07
C GLY A 23 13.61 -14.68 9.14
N LEU A 24 12.53 -13.94 8.85
CA LEU A 24 12.60 -12.78 7.96
C LEU A 24 13.13 -11.56 8.70
N ASP A 25 14.27 -11.05 8.23
CA ASP A 25 14.82 -9.75 8.63
C ASP A 25 14.57 -8.72 7.52
N LEU A 26 14.07 -7.55 7.89
CA LEU A 26 13.71 -6.50 6.94
C LEU A 26 13.92 -5.12 7.56
N VAL A 27 14.59 -4.25 6.83
CA VAL A 27 14.69 -2.81 7.13
C VAL A 27 14.04 -2.05 5.99
N LEU A 28 13.13 -1.15 6.30
CA LEU A 28 12.43 -0.30 5.34
C LEU A 28 12.73 1.15 5.68
N ASP A 29 13.29 1.87 4.74
CA ASP A 29 13.72 3.26 4.90
C ASP A 29 12.89 4.20 4.02
N PRO A 30 12.76 5.49 4.38
CA PRO A 30 12.08 6.49 3.56
C PRO A 30 12.70 6.63 2.17
N GLY A 31 11.86 6.90 1.19
CA GLY A 31 12.30 7.04 -0.20
C GLY A 31 12.34 5.73 -0.97
N GLU A 32 12.14 4.58 -0.30
CA GLU A 32 12.08 3.28 -0.96
C GLU A 32 10.66 2.90 -1.39
N VAL A 33 10.55 2.24 -2.55
CA VAL A 33 9.39 1.44 -2.95
C VAL A 33 9.84 -0.01 -2.94
N VAL A 34 9.36 -0.78 -1.97
CA VAL A 34 9.76 -2.17 -1.76
C VAL A 34 8.69 -3.12 -2.29
N ALA A 35 9.02 -3.94 -3.28
CA ALA A 35 8.15 -5.01 -3.74
C ALA A 35 8.26 -6.24 -2.84
N LEU A 36 7.13 -6.72 -2.33
CA LEU A 36 7.01 -8.04 -1.72
C LEU A 36 6.53 -9.03 -2.81
N VAL A 37 7.37 -9.99 -3.15
CA VAL A 37 7.03 -10.99 -4.16
C VAL A 37 6.97 -12.40 -3.56
N GLY A 38 6.28 -13.28 -4.24
CA GLY A 38 6.10 -14.67 -3.86
C GLY A 38 4.77 -15.23 -4.41
N PRO A 39 4.59 -16.56 -4.44
CA PRO A 39 3.39 -17.19 -4.95
C PRO A 39 2.14 -16.81 -4.12
N SER A 40 0.95 -17.11 -4.65
CA SER A 40 -0.28 -16.98 -3.87
C SER A 40 -0.17 -17.80 -2.58
N GLY A 41 -0.64 -17.25 -1.47
CA GLY A 41 -0.54 -17.88 -0.15
C GLY A 41 0.85 -17.85 0.49
N SER A 42 1.82 -17.10 -0.05
CA SER A 42 3.16 -16.95 0.58
C SER A 42 3.18 -16.03 1.79
N GLY A 43 2.05 -15.40 2.14
CA GLY A 43 1.96 -14.52 3.30
C GLY A 43 2.23 -13.03 3.01
N LYS A 44 2.23 -12.59 1.74
CA LYS A 44 2.44 -11.15 1.39
C LYS A 44 1.48 -10.23 2.13
N SER A 45 0.17 -10.45 2.00
CA SER A 45 -0.85 -9.62 2.68
C SER A 45 -0.77 -9.74 4.20
N THR A 46 -0.38 -10.92 4.72
CA THR A 46 -0.13 -11.13 6.16
C THR A 46 1.07 -10.32 6.63
N LEU A 47 2.17 -10.30 5.87
CA LEU A 47 3.33 -9.47 6.19
C LEU A 47 2.97 -7.99 6.16
N LEU A 48 2.20 -7.52 5.17
CA LEU A 48 1.68 -6.15 5.17
C LEU A 48 0.89 -5.88 6.46
N SER A 49 0.00 -6.80 6.90
CA SER A 49 -0.79 -6.66 8.13
C SER A 49 0.08 -6.60 9.38
N ILE A 50 1.18 -7.36 9.42
CA ILE A 50 2.17 -7.32 10.50
C ILE A 50 2.92 -5.98 10.49
N LEU A 51 3.35 -5.50 9.31
CA LEU A 51 4.00 -4.20 9.17
C LEU A 51 3.08 -3.03 9.58
N ALA A 52 1.77 -3.15 9.34
CA ALA A 52 0.76 -2.19 9.82
C ALA A 52 0.54 -2.24 11.34
N GLY A 53 0.91 -3.31 12.01
CA GLY A 53 0.61 -3.55 13.42
C GLY A 53 -0.77 -4.12 13.69
N TRP A 54 -1.46 -4.62 12.67
CA TRP A 54 -2.80 -5.21 12.80
C TRP A 54 -2.76 -6.69 13.17
N VAL A 55 -1.67 -7.37 12.81
CA VAL A 55 -1.43 -8.78 13.14
C VAL A 55 -0.14 -8.88 13.93
N THR A 56 -0.17 -9.60 15.05
CA THR A 56 1.02 -9.94 15.83
C THR A 56 1.72 -11.11 15.15
N PRO A 57 3.03 -11.03 14.86
CA PRO A 57 3.78 -12.17 14.32
C PRO A 57 3.84 -13.32 15.33
N SER A 58 3.97 -14.56 14.85
CA SER A 58 4.14 -15.74 15.73
C SER A 58 5.50 -15.74 16.42
N ALA A 59 6.53 -15.14 15.80
CA ALA A 59 7.84 -14.91 16.39
C ALA A 59 8.52 -13.70 15.75
N GLY A 60 9.53 -13.16 16.41
CA GLY A 60 10.26 -11.95 15.99
C GLY A 60 9.57 -10.66 16.43
N THR A 61 10.12 -9.53 15.99
CA THR A 61 9.66 -8.18 16.37
C THR A 61 9.56 -7.26 15.18
N VAL A 62 8.65 -6.26 15.27
CA VAL A 62 8.58 -5.12 14.34
C VAL A 62 8.63 -3.82 15.12
N GLU A 63 9.67 -3.05 14.89
CA GLU A 63 9.84 -1.69 15.40
C GLU A 63 9.43 -0.69 14.32
N ARG A 64 8.64 0.34 14.69
CA ARG A 64 8.16 1.42 13.80
C ARG A 64 8.60 2.75 14.38
N GLU A 65 9.73 3.24 13.91
CA GLU A 65 10.29 4.51 14.35
C GLU A 65 9.74 5.65 13.50
N GLY A 66 9.17 6.68 14.11
CA GLY A 66 8.64 7.86 13.43
C GLY A 66 7.48 7.57 12.45
N ILE A 67 6.75 6.46 12.64
CA ILE A 67 5.56 6.10 11.85
C ILE A 67 4.31 6.41 12.66
N GLU A 68 3.62 7.48 12.30
CA GLU A 68 2.37 7.93 12.93
C GLU A 68 1.15 7.58 12.06
N HIS A 69 1.31 7.66 10.73
CA HIS A 69 0.23 7.44 9.78
C HIS A 69 0.55 6.29 8.84
N VAL A 70 -0.25 5.23 8.91
CA VAL A 70 -0.18 4.08 8.00
C VAL A 70 -1.33 4.17 7.01
N GLY A 71 -1.00 4.26 5.71
CA GLY A 71 -1.96 4.13 4.62
C GLY A 71 -2.04 2.68 4.17
N TRP A 72 -3.27 2.19 3.89
CA TRP A 72 -3.47 0.86 3.33
C TRP A 72 -4.36 0.91 2.09
N VAL A 73 -3.91 0.25 1.04
CA VAL A 73 -4.70 -0.01 -0.16
C VAL A 73 -4.86 -1.52 -0.32
N PHE A 74 -6.08 -2.00 -0.18
CA PHE A 74 -6.42 -3.42 -0.31
C PHE A 74 -6.49 -3.84 -1.77
N GLN A 75 -6.30 -5.13 -2.03
CA GLN A 75 -6.45 -5.74 -3.35
C GLN A 75 -7.85 -5.48 -3.94
N ASN A 76 -8.89 -5.61 -3.13
CA ASN A 76 -10.25 -5.26 -3.52
C ASN A 76 -10.59 -3.85 -3.03
N PRO A 77 -10.98 -2.92 -3.91
CA PRO A 77 -11.31 -1.57 -3.51
C PRO A 77 -12.60 -1.52 -2.68
N HIS A 78 -12.54 -0.84 -1.53
CA HIS A 78 -13.68 -0.65 -0.64
C HIS A 78 -13.91 0.84 -0.39
N GLY A 79 -15.05 1.33 -0.87
CA GLY A 79 -15.50 2.71 -0.67
C GLY A 79 -16.93 2.79 -0.15
N VAL A 80 -17.35 3.98 0.26
CA VAL A 80 -18.73 4.24 0.66
C VAL A 80 -19.59 4.33 -0.60
N PRO A 81 -20.57 3.42 -0.84
CA PRO A 81 -21.20 3.25 -2.16
C PRO A 81 -21.84 4.51 -2.75
N ARG A 82 -22.43 5.38 -1.91
CA ARG A 82 -23.16 6.58 -2.34
C ARG A 82 -22.31 7.85 -2.29
N ARG A 83 -21.08 7.80 -1.78
CA ARG A 83 -20.18 8.96 -1.69
C ARG A 83 -19.45 9.16 -3.01
N SER A 84 -19.27 10.40 -3.44
CA SER A 84 -18.54 10.73 -4.67
C SER A 84 -17.04 10.35 -4.58
N ALA A 85 -16.39 10.19 -5.72
CA ALA A 85 -14.95 9.97 -5.78
C ALA A 85 -14.20 11.14 -5.13
N LEU A 86 -14.63 12.37 -5.39
CA LEU A 86 -14.06 13.57 -4.79
C LEU A 86 -14.12 13.51 -3.26
N ASP A 87 -15.29 13.20 -2.68
CA ASP A 87 -15.44 13.14 -1.23
C ASP A 87 -14.57 12.08 -0.56
N HIS A 88 -14.27 10.97 -1.24
CA HIS A 88 -13.35 9.96 -0.72
C HIS A 88 -11.92 10.51 -0.53
N VAL A 89 -11.50 11.44 -1.38
CA VAL A 89 -10.17 12.06 -1.32
C VAL A 89 -10.17 13.32 -0.45
N VAL A 90 -11.28 14.03 -0.38
CA VAL A 90 -11.45 15.21 0.50
C VAL A 90 -11.36 14.84 1.98
N LEU A 91 -12.00 13.74 2.38
CA LEU A 91 -12.09 13.34 3.79
C LEU A 91 -10.73 13.19 4.49
N PRO A 92 -9.73 12.45 3.97
CA PRO A 92 -8.41 12.37 4.61
C PRO A 92 -7.71 13.73 4.69
N LEU A 93 -7.95 14.63 3.74
CA LEU A 93 -7.40 15.99 3.78
C LEU A 93 -8.04 16.83 4.89
N LEU A 94 -9.36 16.71 5.08
CA LEU A 94 -10.06 17.34 6.20
C LEU A 94 -9.57 16.77 7.55
N ALA A 95 -9.37 15.46 7.64
CA ALA A 95 -8.84 14.83 8.85
C ALA A 95 -7.42 15.33 9.20
N ARG A 96 -6.65 15.78 8.21
CA ARG A 96 -5.35 16.45 8.39
C ARG A 96 -5.46 17.94 8.74
N GLY A 97 -6.67 18.46 8.94
CA GLY A 97 -6.93 19.86 9.35
C GLY A 97 -7.03 20.87 8.22
N LEU A 98 -7.08 20.46 6.94
CA LEU A 98 -7.29 21.39 5.84
C LEU A 98 -8.72 21.94 5.90
N ARG A 99 -8.89 23.23 5.50
CA ARG A 99 -10.21 23.82 5.29
C ARG A 99 -10.87 23.18 4.05
N ARG A 100 -12.21 23.07 4.04
CA ARG A 100 -12.95 22.36 3.00
C ARG A 100 -12.56 22.79 1.58
N ARG A 101 -12.54 24.10 1.30
CA ARG A 101 -12.18 24.63 -0.03
C ARG A 101 -10.78 24.22 -0.46
N GLU A 102 -9.82 24.24 0.45
CA GLU A 102 -8.45 23.80 0.17
C GLU A 102 -8.38 22.28 -0.05
N ALA A 103 -9.09 21.51 0.76
CA ALA A 103 -9.18 20.06 0.61
C ALA A 103 -9.79 19.66 -0.74
N GLU A 104 -10.85 20.34 -1.20
CA GLU A 104 -11.47 20.11 -2.50
C GLU A 104 -10.50 20.40 -3.65
N LEU A 105 -9.78 21.51 -3.62
CA LEU A 105 -8.77 21.85 -4.63
C LEU A 105 -7.65 20.80 -4.68
N ARG A 106 -7.11 20.40 -3.53
CA ARG A 106 -6.06 19.37 -3.45
C ARG A 106 -6.57 17.99 -3.87
N ALA A 107 -7.79 17.64 -3.48
CA ALA A 107 -8.42 16.38 -3.87
C ALA A 107 -8.61 16.30 -5.39
N SER A 108 -9.07 17.37 -6.04
CA SER A 108 -9.20 17.45 -7.49
C SER A 108 -7.86 17.26 -8.20
N ALA A 109 -6.79 17.90 -7.72
CA ALA A 109 -5.45 17.72 -8.26
C ALA A 109 -4.92 16.29 -8.07
N ILE A 110 -5.23 15.64 -6.94
CA ILE A 110 -4.88 14.24 -6.71
C ILE A 110 -5.67 13.35 -7.69
N LEU A 111 -7.00 13.52 -7.82
CA LEU A 111 -7.82 12.74 -8.75
C LEU A 111 -7.33 12.88 -10.19
N ASP A 112 -6.92 14.08 -10.61
CA ASP A 112 -6.35 14.30 -11.94
C ASP A 112 -5.10 13.46 -12.18
N ARG A 113 -4.17 13.38 -11.22
CA ARG A 113 -2.98 12.53 -11.31
C ARG A 113 -3.30 11.04 -11.47
N PHE A 114 -4.46 10.59 -11.00
CA PHE A 114 -4.94 9.21 -11.15
C PHE A 114 -5.88 9.03 -12.35
N GLY A 115 -6.09 10.08 -13.19
CA GLY A 115 -6.97 10.03 -14.34
C GLY A 115 -8.44 9.84 -13.96
N LEU A 116 -8.89 10.47 -12.87
CA LEU A 116 -10.24 10.35 -12.31
C LEU A 116 -11.02 11.67 -12.35
N SER A 117 -10.52 12.71 -13.05
CA SER A 117 -11.18 14.02 -13.13
C SER A 117 -12.60 13.92 -13.68
N ALA A 118 -12.82 13.12 -14.73
CA ALA A 118 -14.14 12.94 -15.35
C ALA A 118 -15.15 12.21 -14.46
N THR A 119 -14.70 11.44 -13.48
CA THR A 119 -15.54 10.65 -12.57
C THR A 119 -15.56 11.19 -11.13
N ALA A 120 -15.02 12.41 -10.92
CA ALA A 120 -14.88 13.02 -9.60
C ALA A 120 -16.22 13.08 -8.82
N ASP A 121 -17.30 13.41 -9.50
CA ASP A 121 -18.64 13.53 -8.92
C ASP A 121 -19.43 12.20 -8.92
N HIS A 122 -18.90 11.15 -9.55
CA HIS A 122 -19.58 9.85 -9.59
C HIS A 122 -19.55 9.18 -8.21
N PRO A 123 -20.66 8.56 -7.78
CA PRO A 123 -20.68 7.77 -6.56
C PRO A 123 -19.80 6.52 -6.73
N PHE A 124 -19.14 6.09 -5.66
CA PHE A 124 -18.22 4.94 -5.68
C PHE A 124 -18.80 3.71 -6.37
N ARG A 125 -20.08 3.40 -6.14
CA ARG A 125 -20.78 2.26 -6.75
C ARG A 125 -20.90 2.31 -8.29
N ALA A 126 -20.69 3.49 -8.89
CA ALA A 126 -20.79 3.69 -10.34
C ALA A 126 -19.41 3.61 -11.03
N LEU A 127 -18.33 3.49 -10.26
CA LEU A 127 -16.98 3.37 -10.78
C LEU A 127 -16.72 1.95 -11.30
N SER A 128 -15.97 1.83 -12.38
CA SER A 128 -15.37 0.56 -12.79
C SER A 128 -14.36 0.06 -11.75
N GLY A 129 -14.02 -1.24 -11.78
CA GLY A 129 -13.04 -1.81 -10.85
C GLY A 129 -11.70 -1.09 -10.89
N GLY A 130 -11.22 -0.73 -12.08
CA GLY A 130 -9.96 0.02 -12.23
C GLY A 130 -10.04 1.46 -11.72
N GLU A 131 -11.17 2.16 -11.91
CA GLU A 131 -11.39 3.49 -11.33
C GLU A 131 -11.48 3.43 -9.80
N ALA A 132 -12.20 2.45 -9.26
CA ALA A 132 -12.31 2.23 -7.83
C ALA A 132 -10.93 1.94 -7.21
N GLN A 133 -10.08 1.13 -7.85
CA GLN A 133 -8.73 0.85 -7.38
C GLN A 133 -7.87 2.12 -7.39
N ARG A 134 -7.88 2.90 -8.47
CA ARG A 134 -7.16 4.19 -8.53
C ARG A 134 -7.68 5.18 -7.50
N LEU A 135 -8.98 5.20 -7.23
CA LEU A 135 -9.56 6.05 -6.18
C LEU A 135 -9.06 5.67 -4.79
N MET A 136 -8.94 4.37 -4.48
CA MET A 136 -8.40 3.96 -3.17
C MET A 136 -6.92 4.34 -3.02
N LEU A 137 -6.14 4.29 -4.09
CA LEU A 137 -4.77 4.82 -4.11
C LEU A 137 -4.74 6.34 -3.92
N ALA A 138 -5.58 7.08 -4.64
CA ALA A 138 -5.71 8.54 -4.49
C ALA A 138 -6.07 8.94 -3.05
N ARG A 139 -7.02 8.22 -2.44
CA ARG A 139 -7.40 8.40 -1.03
C ARG A 139 -6.22 8.13 -0.07
N ALA A 140 -5.45 7.06 -0.29
CA ALA A 140 -4.30 6.73 0.54
C ALA A 140 -3.19 7.79 0.41
N VAL A 141 -2.92 8.29 -0.80
CA VAL A 141 -1.96 9.38 -1.05
C VAL A 141 -2.39 10.69 -0.37
N ALA A 142 -3.70 11.01 -0.38
CA ALA A 142 -4.24 12.20 0.29
C ALA A 142 -3.99 12.21 1.80
N LEU A 143 -3.87 11.03 2.43
CA LEU A 143 -3.51 10.90 3.83
C LEU A 143 -2.07 11.34 4.10
N ALA A 144 -1.19 11.37 3.08
CA ALA A 144 0.27 11.56 3.18
C ALA A 144 0.89 10.65 4.26
N PRO A 145 0.79 9.33 4.10
CA PRO A 145 1.19 8.37 5.11
C PRO A 145 2.72 8.34 5.26
N ASP A 146 3.19 8.00 6.47
CA ASP A 146 4.60 7.70 6.72
C ASP A 146 4.98 6.32 6.17
N LEU A 147 4.03 5.37 6.25
CA LEU A 147 4.11 4.02 5.69
C LEU A 147 2.88 3.75 4.83
N LEU A 148 3.09 3.53 3.53
CA LEU A 148 2.04 3.16 2.58
C LEU A 148 2.17 1.67 2.22
N LEU A 149 1.16 0.90 2.54
CA LEU A 149 1.05 -0.53 2.27
C LEU A 149 0.03 -0.75 1.15
N VAL A 150 0.43 -1.43 0.10
CA VAL A 150 -0.39 -1.60 -1.11
C VAL A 150 -0.41 -3.07 -1.51
N ASP A 151 -1.60 -3.65 -1.59
CA ASP A 151 -1.77 -5.05 -1.99
C ASP A 151 -2.34 -5.12 -3.41
N GLU A 152 -1.54 -5.66 -4.35
CA GLU A 152 -1.85 -5.88 -5.76
C GLU A 152 -2.43 -4.65 -6.49
N PRO A 153 -1.72 -3.49 -6.52
CA PRO A 153 -2.28 -2.23 -7.01
C PRO A 153 -2.64 -2.21 -8.50
N THR A 154 -2.10 -3.11 -9.30
CA THR A 154 -2.19 -3.11 -10.77
C THR A 154 -2.91 -4.32 -11.34
N ALA A 155 -3.39 -5.26 -10.50
CA ALA A 155 -3.96 -6.53 -10.95
C ALA A 155 -5.17 -6.39 -11.90
N GLN A 156 -5.90 -5.28 -11.84
CA GLN A 156 -7.11 -5.03 -12.65
C GLN A 156 -6.93 -3.86 -13.64
N LEU A 157 -5.68 -3.44 -13.89
CA LEU A 157 -5.38 -2.25 -14.69
C LEU A 157 -4.72 -2.63 -16.02
N ASP A 158 -5.04 -1.85 -17.05
CA ASP A 158 -4.31 -1.89 -18.32
C ASP A 158 -2.86 -1.36 -18.16
N LEU A 159 -2.01 -1.62 -19.16
CA LEU A 159 -0.59 -1.28 -19.13
C LEU A 159 -0.30 0.19 -18.86
N ARG A 160 -1.03 1.10 -19.50
CA ARG A 160 -0.83 2.54 -19.37
C ARG A 160 -1.20 3.01 -17.96
N THR A 161 -2.32 2.54 -17.46
CA THR A 161 -2.83 2.88 -16.13
C THR A 161 -1.94 2.31 -15.03
N ALA A 162 -1.44 1.07 -15.20
CA ALA A 162 -0.46 0.48 -14.27
C ALA A 162 0.83 1.31 -14.19
N GLY A 163 1.35 1.80 -15.33
CA GLY A 163 2.50 2.71 -15.36
C GLY A 163 2.25 4.00 -14.58
N THR A 164 1.07 4.60 -14.72
CA THR A 164 0.68 5.80 -13.96
C THR A 164 0.66 5.54 -12.46
N VAL A 165 0.10 4.41 -12.03
CA VAL A 165 0.06 4.01 -10.61
C VAL A 165 1.48 3.85 -10.06
N ASN A 166 2.35 3.13 -10.76
CA ASN A 166 3.73 2.94 -10.33
C ASN A 166 4.49 4.27 -10.20
N ALA A 167 4.31 5.20 -11.15
CA ALA A 167 4.91 6.54 -11.07
C ALA A 167 4.40 7.34 -9.86
N VAL A 168 3.12 7.23 -9.52
CA VAL A 168 2.56 7.89 -8.33
C VAL A 168 3.13 7.28 -7.05
N LEU A 169 3.25 5.95 -6.95
CA LEU A 169 3.84 5.28 -5.78
C LEU A 169 5.31 5.71 -5.58
N ALA A 170 6.09 5.80 -6.66
CA ALA A 170 7.45 6.34 -6.62
C ALA A 170 7.47 7.79 -6.13
N GLY A 171 6.55 8.64 -6.61
CA GLY A 171 6.42 10.02 -6.15
C GLY A 171 6.04 10.15 -4.67
N VAL A 172 5.27 9.22 -4.12
CA VAL A 172 4.95 9.16 -2.67
C VAL A 172 6.21 8.83 -1.87
N ALA A 173 7.00 7.85 -2.30
CA ALA A 173 8.26 7.50 -1.64
C ALA A 173 9.23 8.69 -1.61
N GLN A 174 9.37 9.43 -2.73
CA GLN A 174 10.22 10.62 -2.82
C GLN A 174 9.83 11.73 -1.81
N GLN A 175 8.60 11.71 -1.28
CA GLN A 175 8.15 12.62 -0.21
C GLN A 175 8.47 12.09 1.20
N HIS A 176 9.50 11.26 1.36
CA HIS A 176 9.96 10.67 2.61
C HIS A 176 8.96 9.67 3.24
N SER A 177 8.08 9.09 2.43
CA SER A 177 7.27 7.93 2.84
C SER A 177 8.01 6.63 2.57
N ILE A 178 7.70 5.59 3.35
CA ILE A 178 8.07 4.21 3.06
C ILE A 178 6.90 3.60 2.28
N VAL A 179 7.17 2.99 1.12
CA VAL A 179 6.14 2.34 0.30
C VAL A 179 6.44 0.86 0.18
N VAL A 180 5.48 0.00 0.54
CA VAL A 180 5.60 -1.46 0.40
C VAL A 180 4.46 -1.97 -0.47
N VAL A 181 4.81 -2.66 -1.55
CA VAL A 181 3.86 -3.15 -2.55
C VAL A 181 3.93 -4.67 -2.62
N ALA A 182 2.88 -5.36 -2.21
CA ALA A 182 2.75 -6.78 -2.51
C ALA A 182 2.26 -6.94 -3.95
N THR A 183 2.99 -7.68 -4.77
CA THR A 183 2.60 -7.89 -6.16
C THR A 183 3.14 -9.20 -6.75
N HIS A 184 2.43 -9.73 -7.73
CA HIS A 184 2.90 -10.78 -8.62
C HIS A 184 3.13 -10.25 -10.06
N ASP A 185 2.80 -8.98 -10.34
CA ASP A 185 3.06 -8.34 -11.64
C ASP A 185 4.54 -7.97 -11.78
N PRO A 186 5.26 -8.56 -12.77
CA PRO A 186 6.67 -8.26 -13.00
C PRO A 186 6.94 -6.76 -13.26
N ARG A 187 6.01 -6.06 -13.90
CA ARG A 187 6.16 -4.63 -14.24
C ARG A 187 6.13 -3.75 -13.00
N THR A 188 5.22 -4.03 -12.06
CA THR A 188 5.16 -3.34 -10.78
C THR A 188 6.38 -3.65 -9.94
N ARG A 189 6.82 -4.93 -9.90
CA ARG A 189 8.06 -5.35 -9.25
C ARG A 189 9.27 -4.58 -9.79
N ASP A 190 9.40 -4.52 -11.13
CA ASP A 190 10.56 -3.91 -11.80
C ASP A 190 10.57 -2.37 -11.69
N ALA A 191 9.43 -1.75 -11.38
CA ALA A 191 9.31 -0.34 -11.06
C ALA A 191 9.67 0.01 -9.59
N CYS A 192 9.83 -1.00 -8.72
CA CYS A 192 10.21 -0.81 -7.34
C CYS A 192 11.72 -0.67 -7.18
N THR A 193 12.16 0.03 -6.12
CA THR A 193 13.59 0.26 -5.84
C THR A 193 14.28 -0.98 -5.27
N ARG A 194 13.50 -1.87 -4.62
CA ARG A 194 14.00 -3.10 -3.99
C ARG A 194 12.94 -4.20 -4.01
N VAL A 195 13.39 -5.44 -4.08
CA VAL A 195 12.54 -6.64 -4.07
C VAL A 195 12.85 -7.51 -2.86
N VAL A 196 11.81 -7.93 -2.16
CA VAL A 196 11.85 -8.90 -1.06
C VAL A 196 11.05 -10.13 -1.48
N ASP A 197 11.73 -11.26 -1.63
CA ASP A 197 11.13 -12.53 -2.04
C ASP A 197 10.83 -13.40 -0.82
N LEU A 198 9.55 -13.60 -0.51
CA LEU A 198 9.10 -14.40 0.63
C LEU A 198 9.33 -15.92 0.44
N THR A 199 9.63 -16.39 -0.77
CA THR A 199 9.97 -17.82 -0.95
C THR A 199 11.28 -18.16 -0.27
N ARG A 200 12.23 -17.22 -0.22
CA ARG A 200 13.54 -17.39 0.43
C ARG A 200 13.42 -17.47 1.96
N ALA A 201 12.44 -16.77 2.55
CA ALA A 201 12.17 -16.80 3.99
C ALA A 201 11.51 -18.12 4.46
N ARG A 202 11.05 -18.99 3.52
CA ARG A 202 10.55 -20.34 3.82
C ARG A 202 11.66 -21.40 3.85
N ALA A 203 12.76 -21.17 3.14
CA ALA A 203 13.79 -22.17 2.89
C ALA A 203 14.72 -22.45 4.08
N THR A 204 14.62 -21.72 5.18
CA THR A 204 15.54 -21.82 6.33
C THR A 204 15.15 -22.91 7.35
N ARG A 205 14.14 -23.74 7.07
CA ARG A 205 13.73 -24.87 7.94
C ARG A 205 13.72 -26.20 7.18
N THR A 206 14.88 -26.65 6.75
CA THR A 206 15.12 -28.06 6.42
C THR A 206 16.52 -28.42 6.91
N SER A 207 16.61 -28.73 8.19
CA SER A 207 17.68 -29.59 8.78
C SER A 207 17.18 -30.08 10.11
#